data_879d394a6a6ef580d6f8138bf335144e
#
_entry.id   879d394a6a6ef580d6f8138bf335144e
#
_cell.length_a   1.000
_cell.length_b   1.000
_cell.length_c   1.000
_cell.angle_alpha   90.00
_cell.angle_beta   90.00
_cell.angle_gamma   90.00
#
_symmetry.space_group_name_H-M   'P 1'
#
loop_
_entity.id
_entity.type
_entity.pdbx_description
1 polymer ?
#
loop_
_entity_poly.entity_id
_entity_poly.type
_entity_poly.pdbx_seq_one_letter_code
_entity_poly.pdbx_strand_id
1 'polypeptide(L)'
;MDAALFQQEIVARQEPAVLRGLVRDWPAVRASQQGPEALCSYLMQFDRGNACDAVMMPPEARGRLFYTPDMQGFNFVRSKRTVPQVIEQVARYSQFESAPAVAMQSALLEECLPGFAEANPQPLLDAAIKPRLWLGNEVVTPAHFDESHNLACVVSGRRRFTLFPPDQAANLYIGPLDFAPTPTPISLVDFRAPDFTRFPRFREAMRRAIVVELEPGDALYLPSFWWHHVESIGMLNVMVNYWWSAPAARGLDKASVLALATLGREK
;
A
#
# COMPACT_ATOMS: atom_id res chain seq x y z
N MET A 1 13.75 -11.23 16.01
CA MET A 1 12.92 -12.29 15.39
C MET A 1 13.72 -12.83 14.20
N ASP A 2 13.85 -14.13 14.09
CA ASP A 2 14.43 -14.78 12.91
C ASP A 2 13.34 -15.29 11.95
N ALA A 3 13.74 -15.78 10.77
CA ALA A 3 12.82 -16.23 9.72
C ALA A 3 11.95 -17.43 10.17
N ALA A 4 12.51 -18.38 10.95
CA ALA A 4 11.77 -19.56 11.41
C ALA A 4 10.67 -19.16 12.38
N LEU A 5 10.97 -18.33 13.36
CA LEU A 5 10.00 -17.81 14.33
C LEU A 5 8.92 -16.96 13.63
N PHE A 6 9.30 -16.14 12.64
CA PHE A 6 8.35 -15.39 11.85
C PHE A 6 7.35 -16.29 11.14
N GLN A 7 7.81 -17.35 10.50
CA GLN A 7 6.92 -18.31 9.83
C GLN A 7 6.01 -19.05 10.82
N GLN A 8 6.54 -19.52 11.94
CA GLN A 8 5.81 -20.34 12.91
C GLN A 8 4.81 -19.53 13.74
N GLU A 9 5.18 -18.31 14.18
CA GLU A 9 4.41 -17.54 15.14
C GLU A 9 3.57 -16.43 14.51
N ILE A 10 3.93 -15.97 13.29
CA ILE A 10 3.24 -14.87 12.63
C ILE A 10 2.49 -15.36 11.38
N VAL A 11 3.22 -15.90 10.40
CA VAL A 11 2.61 -16.31 9.13
C VAL A 11 1.58 -17.43 9.32
N ALA A 12 1.87 -18.42 10.20
CA ALA A 12 0.98 -19.52 10.47
C ALA A 12 -0.37 -19.13 11.06
N ARG A 13 -0.47 -17.97 11.74
CA ARG A 13 -1.74 -17.46 12.30
C ARG A 13 -2.69 -16.92 11.25
N GLN A 14 -2.18 -16.58 10.08
CA GLN A 14 -2.99 -15.95 9.00
C GLN A 14 -3.77 -14.69 9.45
N GLU A 15 -3.17 -13.94 10.37
CA GLU A 15 -3.67 -12.67 10.88
C GLU A 15 -2.63 -11.57 10.69
N PRO A 16 -3.05 -10.30 10.47
CA PRO A 16 -2.12 -9.19 10.36
C PRO A 16 -1.29 -9.02 11.65
N ALA A 17 -0.01 -8.69 11.48
CA ALA A 17 0.87 -8.45 12.60
C ALA A 17 1.79 -7.25 12.36
N VAL A 18 1.86 -6.34 13.34
CA VAL A 18 2.78 -5.19 13.30
C VAL A 18 4.11 -5.61 13.90
N LEU A 19 5.17 -5.41 13.14
CA LEU A 19 6.55 -5.70 13.53
C LEU A 19 7.27 -4.36 13.79
N ARG A 20 7.15 -3.87 15.02
CA ARG A 20 7.71 -2.57 15.40
C ARG A 20 9.23 -2.55 15.31
N GLY A 21 9.78 -1.57 14.59
CA GLY A 21 11.20 -1.37 14.45
C GLY A 21 11.93 -2.46 13.66
N LEU A 22 11.24 -3.31 12.90
CA LEU A 22 11.84 -4.42 12.15
C LEU A 22 12.99 -3.95 11.25
N VAL A 23 12.81 -2.80 10.60
CA VAL A 23 13.76 -2.24 9.64
C VAL A 23 14.35 -0.90 10.09
N ARG A 24 14.30 -0.60 11.40
CA ARG A 24 14.81 0.68 11.95
C ARG A 24 16.29 0.92 11.67
N ASP A 25 17.04 -0.17 11.50
CA ASP A 25 18.47 -0.12 11.24
C ASP A 25 18.84 0.02 9.77
N TRP A 26 17.87 0.03 8.88
CA TRP A 26 18.12 0.30 7.47
C TRP A 26 18.77 1.67 7.27
N PRO A 27 19.84 1.77 6.48
CA PRO A 27 20.43 3.06 6.11
C PRO A 27 19.41 4.05 5.53
N ALA A 28 18.43 3.56 4.75
CA ALA A 28 17.33 4.38 4.21
C ALA A 28 16.45 4.98 5.32
N VAL A 29 16.13 4.21 6.38
CA VAL A 29 15.35 4.70 7.53
C VAL A 29 16.17 5.71 8.32
N ARG A 30 17.44 5.46 8.55
CA ARG A 30 18.33 6.43 9.21
C ARG A 30 18.45 7.73 8.41
N ALA A 31 18.54 7.65 7.09
CA ALA A 31 18.53 8.83 6.22
C ALA A 31 17.21 9.60 6.31
N SER A 32 16.07 8.90 6.35
CA SER A 32 14.75 9.54 6.51
C SER A 32 14.60 10.29 7.82
N GLN A 33 15.22 9.82 8.90
CA GLN A 33 15.22 10.46 10.20
C GLN A 33 16.07 11.76 10.25
N GLN A 34 17.02 11.90 9.31
CA GLN A 34 17.82 13.13 9.16
C GLN A 34 17.11 14.19 8.32
N GLY A 35 15.99 13.84 7.67
CA GLY A 35 15.18 14.74 6.88
C GLY A 35 15.00 14.29 5.44
N PRO A 36 14.07 14.95 4.70
CA PRO A 36 13.73 14.58 3.34
C PRO A 36 14.92 14.71 2.38
N GLU A 37 15.76 15.71 2.53
CA GLU A 37 16.94 15.91 1.66
C GLU A 37 17.96 14.77 1.82
N ALA A 38 18.19 14.32 3.05
CA ALA A 38 19.10 13.21 3.33
C ALA A 38 18.58 11.90 2.73
N LEU A 39 17.28 11.64 2.84
CA LEU A 39 16.66 10.48 2.21
C LEU A 39 16.74 10.56 0.68
N CYS A 40 16.40 11.72 0.07
CA CYS A 40 16.52 11.91 -1.37
C CYS A 40 17.94 11.65 -1.85
N SER A 41 18.94 12.24 -1.17
CA SER A 41 20.36 12.01 -1.48
C SER A 41 20.76 10.54 -1.36
N TYR A 42 20.23 9.83 -0.38
CA TYR A 42 20.45 8.40 -0.22
C TYR A 42 19.83 7.58 -1.37
N LEU A 43 18.59 7.86 -1.75
CA LEU A 43 17.93 7.16 -2.87
C LEU A 43 18.66 7.39 -4.20
N MET A 44 19.14 8.61 -4.44
CA MET A 44 19.83 9.00 -5.66
C MET A 44 21.14 8.22 -5.90
N GLN A 45 21.77 7.64 -4.87
CA GLN A 45 22.97 6.81 -5.02
C GLN A 45 22.69 5.53 -5.83
N PHE A 46 21.45 5.04 -5.79
CA PHE A 46 21.01 3.82 -6.46
C PHE A 46 20.30 4.08 -7.79
N ASP A 47 19.92 5.33 -8.10
CA ASP A 47 19.22 5.65 -9.33
C ASP A 47 20.08 5.40 -10.57
N ARG A 48 19.48 4.83 -11.60
CA ARG A 48 20.12 4.61 -12.92
C ARG A 48 19.29 5.20 -14.05
N GLY A 49 18.33 6.07 -13.73
CA GLY A 49 17.47 6.74 -14.71
C GLY A 49 16.37 5.86 -15.30
N ASN A 50 16.13 4.68 -14.74
CA ASN A 50 15.06 3.79 -15.21
C ASN A 50 13.68 4.33 -14.79
N ALA A 51 12.77 4.41 -15.77
CA ALA A 51 11.42 4.89 -15.53
C ALA A 51 10.46 3.74 -15.21
N CYS A 52 9.73 3.88 -14.11
CA CYS A 52 8.72 2.94 -13.63
C CYS A 52 7.32 3.58 -13.64
N ASP A 53 6.30 2.76 -13.41
CA ASP A 53 4.91 3.24 -13.38
C ASP A 53 4.68 4.21 -12.22
N ALA A 54 4.11 5.35 -12.55
CA ALA A 54 3.66 6.34 -11.59
C ALA A 54 2.26 6.81 -11.93
N VAL A 55 1.49 7.11 -10.89
CA VAL A 55 0.16 7.72 -10.99
C VAL A 55 0.23 9.18 -10.59
N MET A 56 -0.60 9.99 -11.24
CA MET A 56 -0.76 11.41 -10.93
C MET A 56 -2.25 11.72 -10.83
N MET A 57 -2.62 12.42 -9.77
CA MET A 57 -4.00 12.80 -9.48
C MET A 57 -4.12 14.31 -9.32
N PRO A 58 -5.19 14.92 -9.84
CA PRO A 58 -5.43 16.33 -9.59
C PRO A 58 -5.81 16.58 -8.12
N PRO A 59 -5.74 17.83 -7.63
CA PRO A 59 -6.05 18.17 -6.23
C PRO A 59 -7.44 17.73 -5.77
N GLU A 60 -8.42 17.77 -6.67
CA GLU A 60 -9.82 17.39 -6.41
C GLU A 60 -9.96 15.91 -6.01
N ALA A 61 -9.04 15.06 -6.47
CA ALA A 61 -8.98 13.65 -6.08
C ALA A 61 -8.56 13.47 -4.62
N ARG A 62 -7.97 14.49 -4.00
CA ARG A 62 -7.44 14.46 -2.62
C ARG A 62 -6.57 13.23 -2.35
N GLY A 63 -5.76 12.86 -3.34
CA GLY A 63 -4.89 11.69 -3.29
C GLY A 63 -5.59 10.33 -3.37
N ARG A 64 -6.92 10.25 -3.47
CA ARG A 64 -7.66 8.98 -3.52
C ARG A 64 -7.67 8.41 -4.94
N LEU A 65 -7.06 7.25 -5.13
CA LEU A 65 -7.18 6.47 -6.36
C LEU A 65 -8.61 5.95 -6.49
N PHE A 66 -9.34 6.43 -7.50
CA PHE A 66 -10.75 6.07 -7.64
C PHE A 66 -11.21 6.14 -9.09
N TYR A 67 -12.49 5.89 -9.28
CA TYR A 67 -13.18 6.06 -10.55
C TYR A 67 -13.50 7.53 -10.84
N THR A 68 -13.74 7.84 -12.10
CA THR A 68 -14.43 9.07 -12.51
C THR A 68 -15.88 9.07 -12.01
N PRO A 69 -16.57 10.23 -11.91
CA PRO A 69 -17.97 10.28 -11.43
C PRO A 69 -18.95 9.41 -12.21
N ASP A 70 -18.71 9.20 -13.49
CA ASP A 70 -19.50 8.33 -14.38
C ASP A 70 -19.11 6.85 -14.31
N MET A 71 -18.12 6.50 -13.51
CA MET A 71 -17.57 5.14 -13.36
C MET A 71 -17.00 4.54 -14.67
N GLN A 72 -16.72 5.35 -15.69
CA GLN A 72 -16.20 4.88 -16.98
C GLN A 72 -14.67 4.99 -17.10
N GLY A 73 -14.02 5.64 -16.16
CA GLY A 73 -12.58 5.85 -16.13
C GLY A 73 -12.04 5.95 -14.72
N PHE A 74 -10.78 6.34 -14.61
CA PHE A 74 -10.13 6.60 -13.35
C PHE A 74 -9.83 8.11 -13.19
N ASN A 75 -9.85 8.59 -11.95
CA ASN A 75 -9.55 9.98 -11.60
C ASN A 75 -8.05 10.31 -11.56
N PHE A 76 -7.23 9.48 -12.17
CA PHE A 76 -5.78 9.63 -12.24
C PHE A 76 -5.25 9.27 -13.63
N VAL A 77 -4.04 9.72 -13.93
CA VAL A 77 -3.29 9.31 -15.13
C VAL A 77 -2.10 8.47 -14.72
N ARG A 78 -1.76 7.49 -15.57
CA ARG A 78 -0.53 6.69 -15.45
C ARG A 78 0.52 7.19 -16.42
N SER A 79 1.76 7.23 -15.98
CA SER A 79 2.91 7.57 -16.81
C SER A 79 4.16 6.88 -16.31
N LYS A 80 5.18 6.78 -17.17
CA LYS A 80 6.50 6.34 -16.74
C LYS A 80 7.27 7.52 -16.16
N ARG A 81 7.87 7.35 -14.97
CA ARG A 81 8.69 8.35 -14.28
C ARG A 81 9.91 7.70 -13.66
N THR A 82 11.02 8.41 -13.65
CA THR A 82 12.19 8.03 -12.85
C THR A 82 12.00 8.44 -11.39
N VAL A 83 12.78 7.85 -10.48
CA VAL A 83 12.76 8.22 -9.06
C VAL A 83 13.01 9.73 -8.86
N PRO A 84 14.03 10.36 -9.51
CA PRO A 84 14.23 11.80 -9.43
C PRO A 84 13.02 12.63 -9.86
N GLN A 85 12.36 12.24 -10.95
CA GLN A 85 11.19 12.96 -11.45
C GLN A 85 10.03 12.93 -10.46
N VAL A 86 9.82 11.80 -9.76
CA VAL A 86 8.79 11.71 -8.72
C VAL A 86 9.16 12.56 -7.50
N ILE A 87 10.42 12.51 -7.06
CA ILE A 87 10.92 13.33 -5.94
C ILE A 87 10.78 14.83 -6.26
N GLU A 88 11.15 15.26 -7.47
CA GLU A 88 11.01 16.66 -7.92
C GLU A 88 9.54 17.11 -7.90
N GLN A 89 8.63 16.25 -8.36
CA GLN A 89 7.19 16.56 -8.31
C GLN A 89 6.68 16.63 -6.88
N VAL A 90 7.06 15.72 -5.99
CA VAL A 90 6.72 15.78 -4.56
C VAL A 90 7.20 17.10 -3.95
N ALA A 91 8.45 17.48 -4.19
CA ALA A 91 9.02 18.75 -3.70
C ALA A 91 8.27 19.96 -4.25
N ARG A 92 7.91 19.95 -5.54
CA ARG A 92 7.11 21.02 -6.15
C ARG A 92 5.71 21.10 -5.53
N TYR A 93 5.06 19.95 -5.33
CA TYR A 93 3.68 19.88 -4.81
C TYR A 93 3.61 20.29 -3.33
N SER A 94 4.69 20.13 -2.56
CA SER A 94 4.74 20.59 -1.17
C SER A 94 4.54 22.10 -0.99
N GLN A 95 4.63 22.88 -2.07
CA GLN A 95 4.41 24.32 -2.06
C GLN A 95 2.94 24.72 -2.20
N PHE A 96 2.03 23.78 -2.43
CA PHE A 96 0.61 24.05 -2.63
C PHE A 96 -0.20 23.60 -1.42
N GLU A 97 -1.15 24.43 -0.99
CA GLU A 97 -2.11 24.08 0.07
C GLU A 97 -3.01 22.90 -0.35
N SER A 98 -3.48 22.93 -1.61
CA SER A 98 -4.20 21.83 -2.23
C SER A 98 -3.32 21.22 -3.32
N ALA A 99 -2.51 20.25 -2.93
CA ALA A 99 -1.53 19.67 -3.81
C ALA A 99 -2.11 18.57 -4.70
N PRO A 100 -1.66 18.44 -5.96
CA PRO A 100 -1.82 17.22 -6.71
C PRO A 100 -1.11 16.06 -6.00
N ALA A 101 -1.55 14.83 -6.24
CA ALA A 101 -0.85 13.65 -5.75
C ALA A 101 -0.03 12.99 -6.86
N VAL A 102 1.13 12.48 -6.48
CA VAL A 102 2.00 11.68 -7.34
C VAL A 102 2.57 10.52 -6.55
N ALA A 103 2.53 9.33 -7.14
CA ALA A 103 3.17 8.16 -6.53
C ALA A 103 3.66 7.17 -7.59
N MET A 104 4.90 6.75 -7.44
CA MET A 104 5.41 5.52 -8.02
C MET A 104 4.80 4.35 -7.25
N GLN A 105 4.24 3.39 -7.97
CA GLN A 105 3.51 2.29 -7.36
C GLN A 105 4.11 0.95 -7.75
N SER A 106 4.45 0.14 -6.75
CA SER A 106 4.88 -1.25 -6.94
C SER A 106 6.05 -1.41 -7.92
N ALA A 107 6.98 -0.42 -7.97
CA ALA A 107 8.14 -0.49 -8.85
C ALA A 107 9.14 -1.53 -8.34
N LEU A 108 9.64 -2.42 -9.21
CA LEU A 108 10.68 -3.36 -8.83
C LEU A 108 11.96 -2.62 -8.44
N LEU A 109 12.46 -2.86 -7.22
CA LEU A 109 13.65 -2.17 -6.72
C LEU A 109 14.88 -2.47 -7.58
N GLU A 110 15.02 -3.69 -8.07
CA GLU A 110 16.12 -4.06 -8.98
C GLU A 110 16.12 -3.28 -10.29
N GLU A 111 14.97 -2.73 -10.71
CA GLU A 111 14.84 -1.90 -11.90
C GLU A 111 15.04 -0.41 -11.59
N CYS A 112 14.34 0.12 -10.57
CA CYS A 112 14.35 1.55 -10.30
C CYS A 112 15.52 2.01 -9.42
N LEU A 113 15.96 1.20 -8.46
CA LEU A 113 17.05 1.50 -7.52
C LEU A 113 17.94 0.25 -7.28
N PRO A 114 18.66 -0.26 -8.30
CA PRO A 114 19.49 -1.45 -8.15
C PRO A 114 20.57 -1.24 -7.08
N GLY A 115 20.75 -2.24 -6.19
CA GLY A 115 21.64 -2.18 -5.02
C GLY A 115 20.98 -1.67 -3.73
N PHE A 116 19.78 -1.09 -3.82
CA PHE A 116 19.07 -0.60 -2.62
C PHE A 116 18.69 -1.75 -1.67
N ALA A 117 18.20 -2.87 -2.20
CA ALA A 117 17.78 -4.00 -1.38
C ALA A 117 18.94 -4.64 -0.63
N GLU A 118 20.11 -4.72 -1.25
CA GLU A 118 21.35 -5.23 -0.66
C GLU A 118 21.84 -4.31 0.47
N ALA A 119 21.70 -3.00 0.31
CA ALA A 119 22.06 -2.02 1.32
C ALA A 119 21.05 -1.95 2.48
N ASN A 120 19.81 -2.41 2.26
CA ASN A 120 18.71 -2.40 3.21
C ASN A 120 18.08 -3.80 3.34
N PRO A 121 18.83 -4.80 3.87
CA PRO A 121 18.41 -6.19 3.88
C PRO A 121 17.27 -6.41 4.90
N GLN A 122 16.34 -7.28 4.55
CA GLN A 122 15.37 -7.80 5.49
C GLN A 122 15.64 -9.30 5.74
N PRO A 123 15.67 -9.74 7.01
CA PRO A 123 16.14 -11.10 7.35
C PRO A 123 15.04 -12.16 7.42
N LEU A 124 13.76 -11.80 7.23
CA LEU A 124 12.63 -12.69 7.52
C LEU A 124 12.19 -13.53 6.32
N LEU A 125 12.50 -13.09 5.10
CA LEU A 125 12.03 -13.72 3.87
C LEU A 125 13.20 -14.17 3.01
N ASP A 126 12.92 -15.12 2.11
CA ASP A 126 13.88 -15.59 1.12
C ASP A 126 14.37 -14.44 0.23
N ALA A 127 15.66 -14.39 -0.05
CA ALA A 127 16.30 -13.39 -0.90
C ALA A 127 15.81 -13.42 -2.37
N ALA A 128 15.18 -14.51 -2.80
CA ALA A 128 14.56 -14.59 -4.12
C ALA A 128 13.27 -13.76 -4.24
N ILE A 129 12.67 -13.34 -3.13
CA ILE A 129 11.46 -12.51 -3.12
C ILE A 129 11.85 -11.07 -3.46
N LYS A 130 11.39 -10.60 -4.62
CA LYS A 130 11.76 -9.29 -5.17
C LYS A 130 11.02 -8.16 -4.45
N PRO A 131 11.75 -7.21 -3.82
CA PRO A 131 11.14 -6.06 -3.17
C PRO A 131 10.63 -5.04 -4.19
N ARG A 132 9.59 -4.29 -3.77
CA ARG A 132 8.95 -3.26 -4.58
C ARG A 132 8.90 -1.94 -3.83
N LEU A 133 9.13 -0.87 -4.56
CA LEU A 133 9.13 0.51 -4.07
C LEU A 133 7.77 1.16 -4.25
N TRP A 134 7.37 1.90 -3.23
CA TRP A 134 6.26 2.84 -3.22
C TRP A 134 6.81 4.19 -2.78
N LEU A 135 6.78 5.18 -3.66
CA LEU A 135 7.37 6.50 -3.42
C LEU A 135 6.42 7.58 -3.91
N GLY A 136 6.08 8.54 -3.08
CA GLY A 136 5.20 9.64 -3.46
C GLY A 136 4.87 10.57 -2.31
N ASN A 137 3.84 11.40 -2.50
CA ASN A 137 3.26 12.21 -1.44
C ASN A 137 2.02 11.52 -0.83
N GLU A 138 1.01 12.28 -0.40
CA GLU A 138 -0.19 11.75 0.23
C GLU A 138 -1.11 11.06 -0.79
N VAL A 139 -1.17 9.75 -0.72
CA VAL A 139 -2.00 8.90 -1.57
C VAL A 139 -2.88 8.00 -0.71
N VAL A 140 -4.11 7.80 -1.14
CA VAL A 140 -5.06 6.85 -0.56
C VAL A 140 -5.35 5.75 -1.56
N THR A 141 -5.01 4.53 -1.19
CA THR A 141 -5.42 3.33 -1.91
C THR A 141 -6.67 2.78 -1.22
N PRO A 142 -7.84 2.78 -1.87
CA PRO A 142 -9.08 2.25 -1.30
C PRO A 142 -8.94 0.79 -0.89
N ALA A 143 -9.80 0.34 0.02
CA ALA A 143 -9.75 -1.04 0.49
C ALA A 143 -9.86 -2.03 -0.67
N HIS A 144 -8.86 -2.88 -0.78
CA HIS A 144 -8.69 -3.96 -1.75
C HIS A 144 -8.01 -5.13 -1.05
N PHE A 145 -7.81 -6.25 -1.71
CA PHE A 145 -7.00 -7.36 -1.19
C PHE A 145 -5.91 -7.74 -2.19
N ASP A 146 -4.87 -8.37 -1.69
CA ASP A 146 -3.85 -9.03 -2.51
C ASP A 146 -3.99 -10.55 -2.40
N GLU A 147 -3.64 -11.27 -3.46
CA GLU A 147 -3.62 -12.74 -3.50
C GLU A 147 -2.35 -13.32 -2.86
N SER A 148 -1.39 -12.46 -2.54
CA SER A 148 -0.12 -12.81 -1.93
C SER A 148 -0.07 -12.35 -0.48
N HIS A 149 0.74 -13.02 0.33
CA HIS A 149 1.21 -12.47 1.59
C HIS A 149 2.06 -11.24 1.33
N ASN A 150 2.08 -10.31 2.26
CA ASN A 150 2.76 -9.03 2.12
C ASN A 150 3.52 -8.68 3.41
N LEU A 151 4.76 -8.27 3.28
CA LEU A 151 5.51 -7.60 4.33
C LEU A 151 5.80 -6.16 3.86
N ALA A 152 5.11 -5.19 4.45
CA ALA A 152 5.19 -3.77 4.10
C ALA A 152 6.07 -3.04 5.12
N CYS A 153 7.24 -2.52 4.68
CA CYS A 153 8.25 -1.86 5.50
C CYS A 153 8.23 -0.35 5.23
N VAL A 154 7.94 0.46 6.24
CA VAL A 154 7.91 1.93 6.09
C VAL A 154 9.32 2.50 6.25
N VAL A 155 9.74 3.29 5.26
CA VAL A 155 11.04 3.98 5.24
C VAL A 155 10.90 5.45 5.59
N SER A 156 9.86 6.13 5.08
CA SER A 156 9.61 7.56 5.32
C SER A 156 8.13 7.86 5.28
N GLY A 157 7.72 8.93 5.98
CA GLY A 157 6.34 9.27 6.20
C GLY A 157 5.68 8.30 7.18
N ARG A 158 4.36 8.39 7.31
CA ARG A 158 3.55 7.44 8.09
C ARG A 158 2.57 6.74 7.19
N ARG A 159 2.24 5.51 7.52
CA ARG A 159 1.22 4.73 6.81
C ARG A 159 0.13 4.28 7.76
N ARG A 160 -1.10 4.68 7.48
CA ARG A 160 -2.27 4.15 8.17
C ARG A 160 -2.89 3.06 7.32
N PHE A 161 -3.02 1.88 7.92
CA PHE A 161 -3.74 0.76 7.35
C PHE A 161 -5.05 0.56 8.13
N THR A 162 -6.16 0.45 7.41
CA THR A 162 -7.42 -0.04 7.96
C THR A 162 -7.69 -1.39 7.34
N LEU A 163 -7.65 -2.43 8.17
CA LEU A 163 -7.64 -3.83 7.77
C LEU A 163 -8.96 -4.49 8.12
N PHE A 164 -9.43 -5.38 7.25
CA PHE A 164 -10.64 -6.15 7.50
C PHE A 164 -10.41 -7.61 7.13
N PRO A 165 -10.95 -8.55 7.93
CA PRO A 165 -10.90 -9.94 7.57
C PRO A 165 -11.67 -10.22 6.27
N PRO A 166 -11.32 -11.30 5.55
CA PRO A 166 -11.93 -11.63 4.25
C PRO A 166 -13.47 -11.74 4.26
N ASP A 167 -14.07 -12.13 5.38
CA ASP A 167 -15.52 -12.27 5.56
C ASP A 167 -16.27 -10.93 5.53
N GLN A 168 -15.57 -9.78 5.60
CA GLN A 168 -16.16 -8.46 5.53
C GLN A 168 -16.43 -7.95 4.11
N ALA A 169 -16.09 -8.71 3.08
CA ALA A 169 -16.25 -8.33 1.67
C ALA A 169 -17.64 -7.74 1.36
N ALA A 170 -18.73 -8.39 1.83
CA ALA A 170 -20.10 -7.92 1.63
C ALA A 170 -20.41 -6.57 2.30
N ASN A 171 -19.69 -6.23 3.37
CA ASN A 171 -19.86 -5.00 4.15
C ASN A 171 -19.01 -3.83 3.63
N LEU A 172 -18.05 -4.11 2.73
CA LEU A 172 -17.14 -3.12 2.16
C LEU A 172 -17.67 -2.48 0.87
N TYR A 173 -18.82 -2.91 0.34
CA TYR A 173 -19.42 -2.35 -0.88
C TYR A 173 -18.43 -2.33 -2.05
N ILE A 174 -18.02 -3.50 -2.48
CA ILE A 174 -17.03 -3.70 -3.51
C ILE A 174 -17.57 -3.27 -4.88
N GLY A 175 -16.79 -2.49 -5.61
CA GLY A 175 -17.08 -1.97 -6.94
C GLY A 175 -17.02 -3.03 -8.05
N PRO A 176 -16.87 -2.61 -9.32
CA PRO A 176 -16.73 -3.52 -10.45
C PRO A 176 -15.62 -4.55 -10.23
N LEU A 177 -15.87 -5.81 -10.60
CA LEU A 177 -14.92 -6.91 -10.37
C LEU A 177 -13.83 -6.99 -11.46
N ASP A 178 -14.14 -6.50 -12.64
CA ASP A 178 -13.34 -6.56 -13.87
C ASP A 178 -12.76 -5.18 -14.29
N PHE A 179 -13.11 -4.13 -13.54
CA PHE A 179 -12.65 -2.77 -13.80
C PHE A 179 -12.32 -2.07 -12.49
N ALA A 180 -11.03 -2.04 -12.13
CA ALA A 180 -10.57 -1.44 -10.88
C ALA A 180 -9.22 -0.71 -11.07
N PRO A 181 -8.93 0.30 -10.23
CA PRO A 181 -7.65 1.00 -10.24
C PRO A 181 -6.48 0.15 -9.71
N THR A 182 -6.78 -0.96 -9.03
CA THR A 182 -5.85 -1.96 -8.49
C THR A 182 -6.04 -3.31 -9.19
N PRO A 183 -5.12 -4.29 -9.07
CA PRO A 183 -5.29 -5.62 -9.66
C PRO A 183 -6.53 -6.38 -9.18
N THR A 184 -7.06 -6.01 -8.01
CA THR A 184 -8.28 -6.54 -7.43
C THR A 184 -9.31 -5.42 -7.23
N PRO A 185 -10.61 -5.74 -7.14
CA PRO A 185 -11.65 -4.73 -6.98
C PRO A 185 -11.53 -3.99 -5.64
N ILE A 186 -12.01 -2.75 -5.62
CA ILE A 186 -11.91 -1.84 -4.47
C ILE A 186 -13.25 -1.55 -3.83
N SER A 187 -13.24 -1.16 -2.56
CA SER A 187 -14.40 -0.58 -1.88
C SER A 187 -14.81 0.77 -2.48
N LEU A 188 -16.11 0.97 -2.68
CA LEU A 188 -16.67 2.24 -3.13
C LEU A 188 -16.81 3.28 -2.00
N VAL A 189 -16.69 2.87 -0.75
CA VAL A 189 -16.84 3.76 0.41
C VAL A 189 -15.66 4.73 0.51
N ASP A 190 -15.95 6.00 0.75
CA ASP A 190 -14.92 6.96 1.16
C ASP A 190 -14.69 6.83 2.69
N PHE A 191 -13.55 6.29 3.08
CA PHE A 191 -13.25 6.03 4.50
C PHE A 191 -12.99 7.31 5.31
N ARG A 192 -12.63 8.41 4.63
CA ARG A 192 -12.45 9.71 5.28
C ARG A 192 -13.77 10.42 5.59
N ALA A 193 -14.82 10.10 4.82
CA ALA A 193 -16.15 10.67 4.99
C ALA A 193 -17.23 9.62 4.61
N PRO A 194 -17.42 8.57 5.42
CA PRO A 194 -18.33 7.47 5.06
C PRO A 194 -19.79 7.91 5.05
N ASP A 195 -20.45 7.75 3.92
CA ASP A 195 -21.89 7.93 3.81
C ASP A 195 -22.61 6.66 4.29
N PHE A 196 -22.97 6.65 5.55
CA PHE A 196 -23.65 5.52 6.17
C PHE A 196 -25.14 5.40 5.77
N THR A 197 -25.70 6.37 5.08
CA THR A 197 -27.03 6.26 4.48
C THR A 197 -26.96 5.44 3.21
N ARG A 198 -25.98 5.74 2.36
CA ARG A 198 -25.71 4.99 1.13
C ARG A 198 -25.06 3.63 1.39
N PHE A 199 -24.22 3.53 2.43
CA PHE A 199 -23.43 2.33 2.76
C PHE A 199 -23.67 1.85 4.20
N PRO A 200 -24.92 1.47 4.59
CA PRO A 200 -25.27 1.19 5.99
C PRO A 200 -24.47 0.03 6.61
N ARG A 201 -24.19 -1.05 5.84
CA ARG A 201 -23.40 -2.20 6.34
C ARG A 201 -21.94 -1.88 6.60
N PHE A 202 -21.42 -0.77 6.08
CA PHE A 202 -20.05 -0.35 6.37
C PHE A 202 -19.81 -0.09 7.87
N ARG A 203 -20.86 0.22 8.64
CA ARG A 203 -20.78 0.28 10.12
C ARG A 203 -20.34 -1.05 10.72
N GLU A 204 -20.83 -2.16 10.16
CA GLU A 204 -20.45 -3.50 10.62
C GLU A 204 -19.00 -3.83 10.25
N ALA A 205 -18.57 -3.49 9.03
CA ALA A 205 -17.16 -3.62 8.67
C ALA A 205 -16.26 -2.85 9.66
N MET A 206 -16.60 -1.60 9.99
CA MET A 206 -15.83 -0.78 10.92
C MET A 206 -15.73 -1.34 12.34
N ARG A 207 -16.72 -2.11 12.81
CA ARG A 207 -16.62 -2.81 14.11
C ARG A 207 -15.59 -3.94 14.13
N ARG A 208 -15.28 -4.48 12.95
CA ARG A 208 -14.32 -5.56 12.77
C ARG A 208 -12.98 -5.06 12.25
N ALA A 209 -12.85 -3.74 12.00
CA ALA A 209 -11.66 -3.11 11.48
C ALA A 209 -10.50 -3.15 12.49
N ILE A 210 -9.31 -3.44 11.99
CA ILE A 210 -8.06 -3.25 12.71
C ILE A 210 -7.38 -2.04 12.08
N VAL A 211 -7.21 -0.96 12.86
CA VAL A 211 -6.52 0.24 12.38
C VAL A 211 -5.13 0.27 12.99
N VAL A 212 -4.13 0.35 12.12
CA VAL A 212 -2.73 0.45 12.52
C VAL A 212 -2.06 1.64 11.84
N GLU A 213 -1.22 2.34 12.56
CA GLU A 213 -0.36 3.38 12.02
C GLU A 213 1.09 2.93 12.17
N LEU A 214 1.84 2.99 11.08
CA LEU A 214 3.24 2.60 10.99
C LEU A 214 4.09 3.85 10.80
N GLU A 215 5.20 3.89 11.52
CA GLU A 215 6.23 4.91 11.44
C GLU A 215 7.48 4.37 10.71
N PRO A 216 8.42 5.24 10.29
CA PRO A 216 9.68 4.79 9.70
C PRO A 216 10.41 3.77 10.59
N GLY A 217 10.73 2.64 10.00
CA GLY A 217 11.34 1.49 10.70
C GLY A 217 10.38 0.37 11.05
N ASP A 218 9.06 0.61 11.04
CA ASP A 218 8.05 -0.41 11.29
C ASP A 218 7.75 -1.22 10.04
N ALA A 219 7.23 -2.44 10.24
CA ALA A 219 6.67 -3.25 9.19
C ALA A 219 5.31 -3.85 9.57
N LEU A 220 4.50 -4.14 8.57
CA LEU A 220 3.24 -4.86 8.68
C LEU A 220 3.31 -6.15 7.88
N TYR A 221 3.09 -7.27 8.55
CA TYR A 221 2.71 -8.50 7.88
C TYR A 221 1.21 -8.48 7.60
N LEU A 222 0.84 -8.75 6.35
CA LEU A 222 -0.53 -8.82 5.90
C LEU A 222 -0.75 -10.14 5.16
N PRO A 223 -1.62 -11.04 5.66
CA PRO A 223 -1.94 -12.28 4.95
C PRO A 223 -2.66 -12.01 3.64
N SER A 224 -2.58 -12.95 2.69
CA SER A 224 -3.39 -12.93 1.47
C SER A 224 -4.88 -12.81 1.80
N PHE A 225 -5.62 -12.13 0.91
CA PHE A 225 -7.07 -11.91 0.98
C PHE A 225 -7.59 -11.01 2.11
N TRP A 226 -6.72 -10.49 2.99
CA TRP A 226 -7.14 -9.46 3.92
C TRP A 226 -7.38 -8.14 3.18
N TRP A 227 -8.56 -7.58 3.37
CA TRP A 227 -8.88 -6.26 2.84
C TRP A 227 -8.08 -5.19 3.56
N HIS A 228 -7.50 -4.28 2.81
CA HIS A 228 -6.70 -3.19 3.38
C HIS A 228 -6.90 -1.89 2.61
N HIS A 229 -7.27 -0.87 3.37
CA HIS A 229 -7.28 0.53 2.96
C HIS A 229 -5.99 1.18 3.45
N VAL A 230 -5.30 1.90 2.59
CA VAL A 230 -3.98 2.44 2.92
C VAL A 230 -3.94 3.95 2.67
N GLU A 231 -3.53 4.70 3.69
CA GLU A 231 -3.29 6.14 3.60
C GLU A 231 -1.81 6.43 3.82
N SER A 232 -1.20 7.13 2.87
CA SER A 232 0.13 7.72 3.04
C SER A 232 -0.05 9.09 3.72
N ILE A 233 0.70 9.34 4.78
CA ILE A 233 0.58 10.56 5.60
C ILE A 233 1.94 11.26 5.66
N GLY A 234 1.96 12.53 5.25
CA GLY A 234 3.15 13.35 5.18
C GLY A 234 3.64 13.59 3.76
N MET A 235 4.53 14.56 3.62
CA MET A 235 4.94 15.12 2.33
C MET A 235 5.72 14.11 1.46
N LEU A 236 6.63 13.35 2.04
CA LEU A 236 7.44 12.35 1.34
C LEU A 236 7.25 10.99 1.99
N ASN A 237 6.59 10.11 1.28
CA ASN A 237 6.30 8.75 1.70
C ASN A 237 7.12 7.75 0.90
N VAL A 238 7.86 6.90 1.60
CA VAL A 238 8.62 5.78 1.02
C VAL A 238 8.31 4.51 1.79
N MET A 239 7.93 3.47 1.06
CA MET A 239 7.68 2.14 1.59
C MET A 239 8.28 1.10 0.66
N VAL A 240 8.82 0.04 1.22
CA VAL A 240 9.26 -1.15 0.49
C VAL A 240 8.39 -2.32 0.92
N ASN A 241 7.86 -3.07 -0.04
CA ASN A 241 7.12 -4.27 0.30
C ASN A 241 7.66 -5.51 -0.43
N TYR A 242 7.32 -6.64 0.15
CA TYR A 242 7.67 -7.97 -0.33
C TYR A 242 6.40 -8.79 -0.46
N TRP A 243 6.11 -9.29 -1.66
CA TRP A 243 5.00 -10.20 -1.89
C TRP A 243 5.50 -11.60 -2.17
N TRP A 244 4.91 -12.58 -1.49
CA TRP A 244 5.20 -13.99 -1.75
C TRP A 244 3.95 -14.85 -1.67
N SER A 245 3.99 -15.98 -2.38
CA SER A 245 2.94 -16.99 -2.30
C SER A 245 3.20 -17.93 -1.13
N ALA A 246 2.19 -18.12 -0.30
CA ALA A 246 2.16 -19.15 0.73
C ALA A 246 0.75 -19.76 0.75
N PRO A 247 0.54 -20.93 1.36
CA PRO A 247 -0.80 -21.46 1.51
C PRO A 247 -1.69 -20.45 2.23
N ALA A 248 -2.79 -20.06 1.56
CA ALA A 248 -3.80 -19.20 2.16
C ALA A 248 -4.49 -19.92 3.32
N ALA A 249 -5.19 -19.15 4.16
CA ALA A 249 -6.07 -19.71 5.17
C ALA A 249 -7.04 -20.71 4.52
N ARG A 250 -7.38 -21.80 5.24
CA ARG A 250 -8.15 -22.92 4.71
C ARG A 250 -9.40 -22.46 3.98
N GLY A 251 -9.55 -22.85 2.72
CA GLY A 251 -10.71 -22.57 1.89
C GLY A 251 -10.80 -21.12 1.33
N LEU A 252 -9.79 -20.29 1.53
CA LEU A 252 -9.73 -18.97 0.92
C LEU A 252 -9.00 -19.03 -0.42
N ASP A 253 -9.73 -18.60 -1.47
CA ASP A 253 -9.19 -18.29 -2.77
C ASP A 253 -9.88 -17.02 -3.31
N LYS A 254 -9.40 -16.50 -4.42
CA LYS A 254 -9.95 -15.30 -5.05
C LYS A 254 -11.44 -15.44 -5.36
N ALA A 255 -11.85 -16.60 -5.86
CA ALA A 255 -13.25 -16.84 -6.23
C ALA A 255 -14.17 -16.78 -5.00
N SER A 256 -13.77 -17.40 -3.89
CA SER A 256 -14.51 -17.36 -2.62
C SER A 256 -14.66 -15.94 -2.07
N VAL A 257 -13.59 -15.15 -2.08
CA VAL A 257 -13.62 -13.75 -1.60
C VAL A 257 -14.49 -12.88 -2.51
N LEU A 258 -14.42 -13.06 -3.83
CA LEU A 258 -15.27 -12.34 -4.78
C LEU A 258 -16.75 -12.77 -4.69
N ALA A 259 -17.02 -14.05 -4.42
CA ALA A 259 -18.39 -14.52 -4.18
C ALA A 259 -19.01 -13.84 -2.95
N LEU A 260 -18.25 -13.67 -1.85
CA LEU A 260 -18.71 -12.90 -0.69
C LEU A 260 -19.01 -11.43 -1.03
N ALA A 261 -18.22 -10.83 -1.92
CA ALA A 261 -18.48 -9.46 -2.38
C ALA A 261 -19.76 -9.34 -3.20
N THR A 262 -20.10 -10.35 -4.01
CA THR A 262 -21.34 -10.35 -4.83
C THR A 262 -22.59 -10.52 -3.99
N LEU A 263 -22.58 -11.34 -2.94
CA LEU A 263 -23.69 -11.49 -2.01
C LEU A 263 -24.12 -10.15 -1.35
N GLY A 264 -23.21 -9.21 -1.24
CA GLY A 264 -23.47 -7.87 -0.75
C GLY A 264 -24.20 -6.95 -1.74
N ARG A 265 -24.32 -7.31 -3.04
CA ARG A 265 -24.94 -6.48 -4.07
C ARG A 265 -26.46 -6.72 -4.21
N GLU A 266 -26.96 -7.85 -3.75
CA GLU A 266 -28.34 -8.30 -3.95
C GLU A 266 -29.36 -7.74 -2.93
N LYS A 267 -28.97 -6.76 -2.09
CA LYS A 267 -29.86 -6.19 -1.07
C LYS A 267 -29.85 -4.67 -1.10
#